data_05223b9fc3de7a497881460bbbaab140
#
_entry.id   05223b9fc3de7a497881460bbbaab140
#
_cell.length_a   1.000
_cell.length_b   1.000
_cell.length_c   1.000
_cell.angle_alpha   90.00
_cell.angle_beta   90.00
_cell.angle_gamma   90.00
#
_symmetry.space_group_name_H-M   'P 1'
#
loop_
_entity.id
_entity.type
_entity.pdbx_description
1 polymer ?
#
loop_
_entity_poly.entity_id
_entity_poly.type
_entity_poly.pdbx_seq_one_letter_code
_entity_poly.pdbx_strand_id
1 'polypeptide(L)'
;SELVEWESFAKDSLQGILCKPENFDPSQKYPMLVYFYEKRSDNLNRYNIPSPIATVINWSYCVSNGYLVFIPDVVFRKGEPGASSYDAVVSGVKSLIDRYDFIDKDRIALNGHSWGGYQIAFLVTRTNMFKAAVSGAPVVNMTSAYGGIRWESGKSRMFQYEQTQSRIGGTLWDKPAEFIRNSPLFFLPQVQTPVLIMHNDKDGSVMWEQGIEFFMALRRLDKPVWLFNYKGEGHHLKKWENRLDYSRRVMEFYDYYLKDGKKP
;
A
#
# COMPACT_ATOMS: atom_id res chain seq x y z
N SER A 1 -11.81 5.63 -16.92
CA SER A 1 -11.07 6.32 -15.83
C SER A 1 -11.40 7.79 -15.85
N GLU A 2 -11.46 8.43 -14.69
CA GLU A 2 -11.70 9.85 -14.53
C GLU A 2 -10.77 10.44 -13.47
N LEU A 3 -10.43 11.72 -13.59
CA LEU A 3 -9.75 12.48 -12.55
C LEU A 3 -10.77 12.89 -11.49
N VAL A 4 -10.42 12.66 -10.23
CA VAL A 4 -11.22 13.11 -9.08
C VAL A 4 -10.37 14.01 -8.19
N GLU A 5 -11.01 15.03 -7.60
CA GLU A 5 -10.35 16.00 -6.74
C GLU A 5 -11.04 16.04 -5.39
N TRP A 6 -10.28 16.30 -4.33
CA TRP A 6 -10.79 16.48 -2.97
C TRP A 6 -9.88 17.39 -2.15
N GLU A 7 -10.39 17.86 -1.04
CA GLU A 7 -9.60 18.55 -0.03
C GLU A 7 -9.20 17.56 1.07
N SER A 8 -7.92 17.51 1.41
CA SER A 8 -7.40 16.67 2.48
C SER A 8 -7.81 17.21 3.86
N PHE A 9 -7.59 16.42 4.94
CA PHE A 9 -7.85 16.92 6.29
C PHE A 9 -6.92 18.08 6.66
N ALA A 10 -5.73 18.14 6.05
CA ALA A 10 -4.77 19.24 6.21
C ALA A 10 -5.06 20.44 5.28
N LYS A 11 -6.18 20.42 4.54
CA LYS A 11 -6.58 21.46 3.59
C LYS A 11 -5.74 21.57 2.33
N ASP A 12 -5.02 20.51 1.99
CA ASP A 12 -4.34 20.40 0.70
C ASP A 12 -5.37 20.04 -0.39
N SER A 13 -5.31 20.70 -1.54
CA SER A 13 -6.06 20.27 -2.73
C SER A 13 -5.34 19.10 -3.35
N LEU A 14 -5.98 17.95 -3.39
CA LEU A 14 -5.43 16.70 -3.90
C LEU A 14 -6.26 16.16 -5.05
N GLN A 15 -5.65 15.30 -5.87
CA GLN A 15 -6.29 14.66 -7.00
C GLN A 15 -5.89 13.19 -7.10
N GLY A 16 -6.68 12.41 -7.83
CA GLY A 16 -6.41 10.99 -8.07
C GLY A 16 -7.22 10.48 -9.25
N ILE A 17 -6.99 9.23 -9.60
CA ILE A 17 -7.68 8.55 -10.69
C ILE A 17 -8.71 7.57 -10.12
N LEU A 18 -9.95 7.65 -10.57
CA LEU A 18 -10.97 6.64 -10.32
C LEU A 18 -11.20 5.84 -11.60
N CYS A 19 -10.89 4.55 -11.58
CA CYS A 19 -11.12 3.61 -12.67
C CYS A 19 -12.40 2.80 -12.39
N LYS A 20 -13.27 2.71 -13.39
CA LYS A 20 -14.55 2.00 -13.34
C LYS A 20 -14.57 0.84 -14.33
N PRO A 21 -15.33 -0.25 -14.09
CA PRO A 21 -15.58 -1.30 -15.08
C PRO A 21 -16.10 -0.74 -16.41
N GLU A 22 -15.91 -1.48 -17.50
CA GLU A 22 -16.43 -1.08 -18.82
C GLU A 22 -17.96 -1.01 -18.84
N ASN A 23 -18.61 -2.02 -18.24
CA ASN A 23 -20.07 -2.10 -18.10
C ASN A 23 -20.51 -1.54 -16.74
N PHE A 24 -20.03 -0.34 -16.39
CA PHE A 24 -20.34 0.29 -15.12
C PHE A 24 -21.80 0.73 -15.04
N ASP A 25 -22.50 0.29 -13.99
CA ASP A 25 -23.86 0.66 -13.67
C ASP A 25 -23.89 1.46 -12.34
N PRO A 26 -24.21 2.75 -12.36
CA PRO A 26 -24.19 3.59 -11.15
C PRO A 26 -25.24 3.19 -10.11
N SER A 27 -26.22 2.34 -10.45
CA SER A 27 -27.21 1.82 -9.50
C SER A 27 -26.71 0.65 -8.65
N GLN A 28 -25.59 0.05 -9.01
CA GLN A 28 -24.98 -1.06 -8.29
C GLN A 28 -23.88 -0.59 -7.35
N LYS A 29 -23.60 -1.39 -6.31
CA LYS A 29 -22.48 -1.17 -5.39
C LYS A 29 -21.27 -2.03 -5.75
N TYR A 30 -20.12 -1.37 -5.80
CA TYR A 30 -18.85 -2.01 -6.17
C TYR A 30 -17.85 -2.01 -5.04
N PRO A 31 -17.10 -3.10 -4.83
CA PRO A 31 -15.91 -3.10 -4.00
C PRO A 31 -14.82 -2.24 -4.65
N MET A 32 -13.98 -1.61 -3.82
CA MET A 32 -12.93 -0.70 -4.29
C MET A 32 -11.55 -1.12 -3.79
N LEU A 33 -10.58 -1.14 -4.71
CA LEU A 33 -9.16 -1.28 -4.40
C LEU A 33 -8.48 0.09 -4.47
N VAL A 34 -7.73 0.45 -3.45
CA VAL A 34 -7.02 1.72 -3.36
C VAL A 34 -5.52 1.44 -3.52
N TYR A 35 -4.93 1.92 -4.61
CA TYR A 35 -3.51 1.79 -4.92
C TYR A 35 -2.83 3.15 -4.88
N PHE A 36 -1.73 3.27 -4.18
CA PHE A 36 -1.01 4.54 -4.06
C PHE A 36 0.50 4.34 -3.86
N TYR A 37 1.25 5.40 -4.16
CA TYR A 37 2.69 5.46 -3.95
C TYR A 37 3.13 6.90 -3.59
N GLU A 38 3.22 7.78 -4.57
CA GLU A 38 3.37 9.23 -4.47
C GLU A 38 2.39 9.85 -5.48
N LYS A 39 2.86 10.72 -6.39
CA LYS A 39 2.01 11.28 -7.44
C LYS A 39 1.79 10.26 -8.56
N ARG A 40 0.53 9.99 -8.91
CA ARG A 40 0.13 9.01 -9.94
C ARG A 40 -0.92 9.54 -10.92
N SER A 41 -1.56 10.67 -10.63
CA SER A 41 -2.60 11.27 -11.47
C SER A 41 -2.14 11.57 -12.90
N ASP A 42 -0.84 11.83 -13.11
CA ASP A 42 -0.23 12.01 -14.43
C ASP A 42 -0.38 10.78 -15.36
N ASN A 43 -0.75 9.62 -14.80
CA ASN A 43 -1.01 8.39 -15.57
C ASN A 43 -2.46 8.23 -16.03
N LEU A 44 -3.33 9.23 -15.87
CA LEU A 44 -4.77 9.14 -16.22
C LEU A 44 -5.01 8.59 -17.63
N ASN A 45 -4.24 9.05 -18.60
CA ASN A 45 -4.38 8.68 -20.00
C ASN A 45 -3.46 7.53 -20.43
N ARG A 46 -2.74 6.91 -19.47
CA ARG A 46 -1.86 5.79 -19.75
C ARG A 46 -2.62 4.49 -19.73
N TYR A 47 -2.62 3.78 -20.86
CA TYR A 47 -3.17 2.43 -20.90
C TYR A 47 -2.34 1.46 -20.05
N ASN A 48 -2.98 0.81 -19.11
CA ASN A 48 -2.37 -0.19 -18.25
C ASN A 48 -2.63 -1.58 -18.83
N ILE A 49 -1.65 -2.08 -19.60
CA ILE A 49 -1.75 -3.40 -20.26
C ILE A 49 -1.95 -4.49 -19.19
N PRO A 50 -3.00 -5.33 -19.29
CA PRO A 50 -3.19 -6.45 -18.39
C PRO A 50 -1.98 -7.38 -18.37
N SER A 51 -1.41 -7.58 -17.19
CA SER A 51 -0.24 -8.45 -16.99
C SER A 51 -0.22 -9.00 -15.56
N PRO A 52 0.39 -10.17 -15.32
CA PRO A 52 0.56 -10.68 -13.97
C PRO A 52 1.34 -9.72 -13.08
N ILE A 53 0.95 -9.67 -11.82
CA ILE A 53 1.49 -8.76 -10.80
C ILE A 53 2.98 -9.05 -10.59
N ALA A 54 3.80 -8.02 -10.78
CA ALA A 54 5.21 -8.06 -10.38
C ALA A 54 5.42 -7.38 -9.02
N THR A 55 4.57 -6.39 -8.69
CA THR A 55 4.65 -5.58 -7.47
C THR A 55 3.28 -5.16 -6.94
N VAL A 56 2.48 -4.52 -7.78
CA VAL A 56 1.16 -3.94 -7.44
C VAL A 56 0.10 -4.46 -8.40
N ILE A 57 -1.16 -4.32 -8.01
CA ILE A 57 -2.30 -4.73 -8.83
C ILE A 57 -2.24 -4.11 -10.23
N ASN A 58 -2.73 -4.87 -11.21
CA ASN A 58 -3.02 -4.34 -12.53
C ASN A 58 -4.45 -3.79 -12.52
N TRP A 59 -4.60 -2.46 -12.60
CA TRP A 59 -5.93 -1.85 -12.47
C TRP A 59 -6.87 -2.17 -13.63
N SER A 60 -6.37 -2.35 -14.86
CA SER A 60 -7.20 -2.80 -15.97
C SER A 60 -7.79 -4.19 -15.72
N TYR A 61 -6.98 -5.11 -15.20
CA TYR A 61 -7.45 -6.44 -14.79
C TYR A 61 -8.48 -6.35 -13.65
N CYS A 62 -8.22 -5.52 -12.63
CA CYS A 62 -9.12 -5.38 -11.49
C CYS A 62 -10.50 -4.82 -11.89
N VAL A 63 -10.55 -3.78 -12.74
CA VAL A 63 -11.84 -3.24 -13.20
C VAL A 63 -12.59 -4.23 -14.06
N SER A 64 -11.90 -5.03 -14.91
CA SER A 64 -12.52 -6.11 -15.68
C SER A 64 -13.08 -7.24 -14.81
N ASN A 65 -12.66 -7.32 -13.56
CA ASN A 65 -13.18 -8.26 -12.55
C ASN A 65 -14.15 -7.61 -11.55
N GLY A 66 -14.75 -6.47 -11.92
CA GLY A 66 -15.82 -5.84 -11.16
C GLY A 66 -15.39 -5.06 -9.92
N TYR A 67 -14.13 -4.65 -9.84
CA TYR A 67 -13.64 -3.72 -8.85
C TYR A 67 -13.64 -2.29 -9.39
N LEU A 68 -13.87 -1.32 -8.52
CA LEU A 68 -13.36 0.04 -8.72
C LEU A 68 -11.88 0.06 -8.33
N VAL A 69 -11.09 0.90 -8.98
CA VAL A 69 -9.72 1.16 -8.55
C VAL A 69 -9.54 2.67 -8.35
N PHE A 70 -9.18 3.06 -7.13
CA PHE A 70 -8.86 4.45 -6.81
C PHE A 70 -7.35 4.61 -6.63
N ILE A 71 -6.77 5.62 -7.28
CA ILE A 71 -5.33 5.89 -7.29
C ILE A 71 -5.12 7.34 -6.84
N PRO A 72 -5.13 7.61 -5.50
CA PRO A 72 -4.89 8.95 -4.97
C PRO A 72 -3.43 9.38 -5.10
N ASP A 73 -3.21 10.65 -5.38
CA ASP A 73 -1.92 11.28 -5.17
C ASP A 73 -1.66 11.48 -3.69
N VAL A 74 -0.41 11.27 -3.28
CA VAL A 74 0.05 11.51 -1.91
C VAL A 74 1.10 12.61 -1.94
N VAL A 75 0.85 13.68 -1.23
CA VAL A 75 1.78 14.79 -1.01
C VAL A 75 2.35 14.69 0.40
N PHE A 76 3.68 14.74 0.50
CA PHE A 76 4.37 14.50 1.77
C PHE A 76 4.83 15.80 2.44
N ARG A 77 4.52 15.92 3.72
CA ARG A 77 5.08 16.93 4.61
C ARG A 77 6.35 16.42 5.27
N LYS A 78 7.33 17.33 5.47
CA LYS A 78 8.60 17.00 6.12
C LYS A 78 8.36 16.54 7.57
N GLY A 79 9.00 15.43 7.95
CA GLY A 79 8.88 14.82 9.27
C GLY A 79 7.63 13.95 9.47
N GLU A 80 6.69 13.94 8.52
CA GLU A 80 5.38 13.32 8.68
C GLU A 80 4.96 12.41 7.51
N PRO A 81 5.83 11.52 7.00
CA PRO A 81 5.48 10.72 5.83
C PRO A 81 4.27 9.83 6.06
N GLY A 82 4.15 9.21 7.23
CA GLY A 82 3.01 8.37 7.57
C GLY A 82 1.71 9.15 7.70
N ALA A 83 1.74 10.27 8.44
CA ALA A 83 0.56 11.13 8.60
C ALA A 83 0.12 11.76 7.28
N SER A 84 1.06 12.11 6.39
CA SER A 84 0.75 12.61 5.04
C SER A 84 0.04 11.56 4.19
N SER A 85 0.50 10.30 4.27
CA SER A 85 -0.16 9.19 3.57
C SER A 85 -1.59 8.96 4.10
N TYR A 86 -1.76 9.00 5.42
CA TYR A 86 -3.07 8.87 6.05
C TYR A 86 -4.01 10.00 5.60
N ASP A 87 -3.52 11.23 5.68
CA ASP A 87 -4.26 12.43 5.31
C ASP A 87 -4.77 12.34 3.86
N ALA A 88 -3.88 12.08 2.91
CA ALA A 88 -4.23 12.01 1.51
C ALA A 88 -5.19 10.85 1.18
N VAL A 89 -4.84 9.63 1.61
CA VAL A 89 -5.58 8.42 1.22
C VAL A 89 -6.94 8.35 1.91
N VAL A 90 -6.99 8.60 3.22
CA VAL A 90 -8.25 8.45 3.98
C VAL A 90 -9.22 9.56 3.65
N SER A 91 -8.77 10.81 3.49
CA SER A 91 -9.64 11.91 3.06
C SER A 91 -10.20 11.67 1.66
N GLY A 92 -9.36 11.20 0.72
CA GLY A 92 -9.78 10.87 -0.64
C GLY A 92 -10.84 9.76 -0.67
N VAL A 93 -10.62 8.67 0.05
CA VAL A 93 -11.60 7.57 0.15
C VAL A 93 -12.91 8.06 0.77
N LYS A 94 -12.86 8.85 1.85
CA LYS A 94 -14.08 9.42 2.45
C LYS A 94 -14.81 10.34 1.48
N SER A 95 -14.11 11.25 0.82
CA SER A 95 -14.71 12.13 -0.19
C SER A 95 -15.42 11.37 -1.30
N LEU A 96 -14.85 10.26 -1.76
CA LEU A 96 -15.47 9.42 -2.78
C LEU A 96 -16.71 8.67 -2.26
N ILE A 97 -16.67 8.15 -1.03
CA ILE A 97 -17.82 7.49 -0.39
C ILE A 97 -18.97 8.48 -0.23
N ASP A 98 -18.68 9.71 0.20
CA ASP A 98 -19.70 10.74 0.41
C ASP A 98 -20.30 11.24 -0.91
N ARG A 99 -19.56 11.16 -2.02
CA ARG A 99 -19.95 11.64 -3.35
C ARG A 99 -20.67 10.60 -4.20
N TYR A 100 -20.33 9.32 -4.03
CA TYR A 100 -20.73 8.27 -4.95
C TYR A 100 -21.37 7.07 -4.24
N ASP A 101 -22.67 6.94 -4.37
CA ASP A 101 -23.46 5.82 -3.80
C ASP A 101 -23.07 4.44 -4.33
N PHE A 102 -22.45 4.38 -5.51
CA PHE A 102 -21.99 3.12 -6.11
C PHE A 102 -20.75 2.53 -5.45
N ILE A 103 -20.08 3.24 -4.54
CA ILE A 103 -18.97 2.70 -3.76
C ILE A 103 -19.50 1.96 -2.54
N ASP A 104 -19.16 0.70 -2.40
CA ASP A 104 -19.45 -0.05 -1.19
C ASP A 104 -18.41 0.27 -0.11
N LYS A 105 -18.78 1.13 0.84
CA LYS A 105 -17.90 1.59 1.92
C LYS A 105 -17.37 0.48 2.83
N ASP A 106 -18.06 -0.67 2.88
CA ASP A 106 -17.70 -1.81 3.71
C ASP A 106 -16.82 -2.82 2.96
N ARG A 107 -16.54 -2.58 1.66
CA ARG A 107 -15.75 -3.46 0.79
C ARG A 107 -14.62 -2.69 0.10
N ILE A 108 -13.74 -2.07 0.90
CA ILE A 108 -12.58 -1.31 0.41
C ILE A 108 -11.29 -1.95 0.94
N ALA A 109 -10.30 -2.14 0.06
CA ALA A 109 -8.99 -2.67 0.43
C ALA A 109 -7.83 -1.85 -0.14
N LEU A 110 -6.66 -2.01 0.47
CA LEU A 110 -5.42 -1.31 0.12
C LEU A 110 -4.47 -2.20 -0.69
N ASN A 111 -3.74 -1.59 -1.62
CA ASN A 111 -2.64 -2.22 -2.35
C ASN A 111 -1.46 -1.27 -2.46
N GLY A 112 -0.25 -1.75 -2.19
CA GLY A 112 0.96 -0.98 -2.37
C GLY A 112 2.22 -1.81 -2.17
N HIS A 113 3.33 -1.33 -2.74
CA HIS A 113 4.61 -2.00 -2.71
C HIS A 113 5.71 -1.02 -2.35
N SER A 114 6.77 -1.49 -1.66
CA SER A 114 7.92 -0.67 -1.30
C SER A 114 7.50 0.51 -0.42
N TRP A 115 7.67 1.73 -0.89
CA TRP A 115 7.18 2.92 -0.19
C TRP A 115 5.65 2.91 -0.02
N GLY A 116 4.90 2.39 -1.00
CA GLY A 116 3.46 2.13 -0.85
C GLY A 116 3.16 1.06 0.20
N GLY A 117 4.01 0.03 0.31
CA GLY A 117 3.92 -0.99 1.36
C GLY A 117 4.11 -0.40 2.77
N TYR A 118 5.08 0.51 2.94
CA TYR A 118 5.25 1.29 4.17
C TYR A 118 3.98 2.08 4.52
N GLN A 119 3.46 2.81 3.54
CA GLN A 119 2.28 3.64 3.74
C GLN A 119 1.09 2.79 4.19
N ILE A 120 0.88 1.61 3.60
CA ILE A 120 -0.16 0.66 4.02
C ILE A 120 0.07 0.20 5.46
N ALA A 121 1.29 -0.23 5.79
CA ALA A 121 1.61 -0.65 7.15
C ALA A 121 1.32 0.45 8.17
N PHE A 122 1.57 1.72 7.81
CA PHE A 122 1.21 2.87 8.64
C PHE A 122 -0.30 3.07 8.74
N LEU A 123 -1.02 3.06 7.62
CA LEU A 123 -2.48 3.30 7.59
C LEU A 123 -3.24 2.29 8.46
N VAL A 124 -2.91 1.00 8.36
CA VAL A 124 -3.63 -0.05 9.12
C VAL A 124 -3.40 0.06 10.64
N THR A 125 -2.40 0.83 11.08
CA THR A 125 -2.22 1.16 12.50
C THR A 125 -3.05 2.38 12.94
N ARG A 126 -3.67 3.12 12.02
CA ARG A 126 -4.35 4.39 12.28
C ARG A 126 -5.84 4.37 12.00
N THR A 127 -6.31 3.41 11.21
CA THR A 127 -7.72 3.29 10.84
C THR A 127 -8.11 1.85 10.57
N ASN A 128 -9.35 1.50 10.90
CA ASN A 128 -9.97 0.20 10.62
C ASN A 128 -10.96 0.29 9.44
N MET A 129 -10.87 1.36 8.63
CA MET A 129 -11.76 1.59 7.49
C MET A 129 -11.63 0.50 6.42
N PHE A 130 -10.45 -0.09 6.29
CA PHE A 130 -10.13 -1.01 5.20
C PHE A 130 -10.34 -2.47 5.60
N LYS A 131 -11.02 -3.21 4.73
CA LYS A 131 -11.41 -4.61 4.95
C LYS A 131 -10.26 -5.59 4.78
N ALA A 132 -9.27 -5.23 3.96
CA ALA A 132 -8.06 -6.01 3.70
C ALA A 132 -6.93 -5.10 3.20
N ALA A 133 -5.68 -5.54 3.34
CA ALA A 133 -4.52 -4.80 2.85
C ALA A 133 -3.44 -5.74 2.30
N VAL A 134 -2.91 -5.41 1.13
CA VAL A 134 -1.76 -6.10 0.52
C VAL A 134 -0.57 -5.16 0.52
N SER A 135 0.45 -5.50 1.32
CA SER A 135 1.64 -4.70 1.57
C SER A 135 2.88 -5.42 1.04
N GLY A 136 3.37 -5.01 -0.12
CA GLY A 136 4.57 -5.60 -0.73
C GLY A 136 5.85 -4.91 -0.26
N ALA A 137 6.88 -5.68 0.11
CA ALA A 137 8.21 -5.21 0.50
C ALA A 137 8.19 -3.96 1.40
N PRO A 138 7.41 -3.94 2.50
CA PRO A 138 7.22 -2.77 3.34
C PRO A 138 8.47 -2.44 4.16
N VAL A 139 8.68 -1.15 4.45
CA VAL A 139 9.47 -0.71 5.59
C VAL A 139 8.50 -0.56 6.76
N VAL A 140 8.76 -1.22 7.89
CA VAL A 140 7.89 -1.10 9.08
C VAL A 140 8.62 -0.55 10.30
N ASN A 141 9.93 -0.60 10.27
CA ASN A 141 10.80 -0.10 11.34
C ASN A 141 11.88 0.79 10.73
N MET A 142 11.64 2.10 10.71
CA MET A 142 12.61 3.05 10.15
C MET A 142 13.89 3.13 10.98
N THR A 143 13.87 2.73 12.26
CA THR A 143 15.06 2.75 13.11
C THR A 143 16.06 1.68 12.70
N SER A 144 15.61 0.43 12.47
CA SER A 144 16.48 -0.65 12.00
C SER A 144 16.83 -0.50 10.51
N ALA A 145 15.87 -0.04 9.69
CA ALA A 145 16.09 0.16 8.26
C ALA A 145 17.04 1.33 7.94
N TYR A 146 17.15 2.33 8.81
CA TYR A 146 17.98 3.51 8.62
C TYR A 146 19.46 3.17 8.40
N GLY A 147 20.01 2.28 9.21
CA GLY A 147 21.40 1.81 9.10
C GLY A 147 21.63 0.81 7.96
N GLY A 148 20.61 0.48 7.19
CA GLY A 148 20.70 -0.52 6.13
C GLY A 148 21.41 -0.02 4.87
N ILE A 149 21.70 -0.99 4.00
CA ILE A 149 22.31 -0.76 2.69
C ILE A 149 21.35 -1.25 1.61
N ARG A 150 21.27 -0.51 0.51
CA ARG A 150 20.64 -1.01 -0.72
C ARG A 150 21.64 -1.95 -1.41
N TRP A 151 21.50 -3.24 -1.17
CA TRP A 151 22.45 -4.25 -1.66
C TRP A 151 22.63 -4.27 -3.18
N GLU A 152 21.59 -3.92 -3.95
CA GLU A 152 21.69 -3.80 -5.41
C GLU A 152 22.67 -2.72 -5.87
N SER A 153 22.87 -1.67 -5.06
CA SER A 153 23.68 -0.51 -5.46
C SER A 153 24.83 -0.21 -4.49
N GLY A 154 24.90 -0.88 -3.34
CA GLY A 154 25.87 -0.63 -2.29
C GLY A 154 25.70 0.70 -1.55
N LYS A 155 24.60 1.44 -1.80
CA LYS A 155 24.37 2.77 -1.22
C LYS A 155 23.77 2.67 0.18
N SER A 156 24.23 3.51 1.11
CA SER A 156 23.57 3.72 2.40
C SER A 156 22.13 4.18 2.21
N ARG A 157 21.26 3.78 3.10
CA ARG A 157 19.85 4.21 3.10
C ARG A 157 19.61 5.51 3.86
N MET A 158 20.55 5.98 4.66
CA MET A 158 20.39 7.12 5.58
C MET A 158 19.80 8.35 4.89
N PHE A 159 20.42 8.79 3.76
CA PHE A 159 19.93 9.97 3.02
C PHE A 159 18.48 9.83 2.55
N GLN A 160 18.02 8.61 2.28
CA GLN A 160 16.66 8.33 1.83
C GLN A 160 15.64 8.59 2.94
N TYR A 161 15.98 8.26 4.17
CA TYR A 161 15.14 8.57 5.34
C TYR A 161 15.20 10.04 5.72
N GLU A 162 16.39 10.63 5.68
CA GLU A 162 16.59 12.03 6.10
C GLU A 162 15.99 13.03 5.11
N GLN A 163 16.30 12.89 3.82
CA GLN A 163 16.20 13.95 2.83
C GLN A 163 15.16 13.67 1.74
N THR A 164 15.14 12.43 1.21
CA THR A 164 14.40 12.15 -0.04
C THR A 164 13.04 11.50 0.23
N GLN A 165 12.91 10.19 0.14
CA GLN A 165 11.60 9.52 0.16
C GLN A 165 10.85 9.66 1.49
N SER A 166 11.52 9.42 2.62
CA SER A 166 10.88 9.49 3.94
C SER A 166 10.82 10.91 4.52
N ARG A 167 11.71 11.79 4.10
CA ARG A 167 11.68 13.23 4.44
C ARG A 167 11.58 13.50 5.94
N ILE A 168 12.24 12.68 6.79
CA ILE A 168 12.22 12.87 8.25
C ILE A 168 12.86 14.22 8.65
N GLY A 169 13.89 14.64 7.91
CA GLY A 169 14.48 15.96 8.06
C GLY A 169 15.63 16.05 9.04
N GLY A 170 16.25 14.93 9.38
CA GLY A 170 17.43 14.81 10.21
C GLY A 170 17.84 13.37 10.41
N THR A 171 18.96 13.15 11.08
CA THR A 171 19.48 11.82 11.40
C THR A 171 18.61 11.12 12.45
N LEU A 172 18.80 9.81 12.60
CA LEU A 172 18.11 9.04 13.65
C LEU A 172 18.42 9.59 15.06
N TRP A 173 19.62 10.08 15.28
CA TRP A 173 20.05 10.62 16.58
C TRP A 173 19.53 12.05 16.85
N ASP A 174 19.29 12.83 15.79
CA ASP A 174 18.68 14.18 15.92
C ASP A 174 17.17 14.09 16.09
N LYS A 175 16.54 13.06 15.49
CA LYS A 175 15.09 12.92 15.32
C LYS A 175 14.53 11.57 15.79
N PRO A 176 14.99 11.00 16.93
CA PRO A 176 14.58 9.64 17.32
C PRO A 176 13.06 9.50 17.47
N ALA A 177 12.37 10.50 17.99
CA ALA A 177 10.93 10.50 18.17
C ALA A 177 10.19 10.43 16.83
N GLU A 178 10.66 11.14 15.80
CA GLU A 178 10.09 11.12 14.45
C GLU A 178 10.29 9.76 13.77
N PHE A 179 11.46 9.15 13.92
CA PHE A 179 11.71 7.79 13.41
C PHE A 179 10.76 6.78 14.06
N ILE A 180 10.58 6.82 15.38
CA ILE A 180 9.64 5.93 16.09
C ILE A 180 8.20 6.21 15.66
N ARG A 181 7.78 7.47 15.63
CA ARG A 181 6.41 7.86 15.26
C ARG A 181 6.01 7.42 13.84
N ASN A 182 6.98 7.44 12.93
CA ASN A 182 6.78 7.00 11.55
C ASN A 182 7.12 5.51 11.30
N SER A 183 7.40 4.73 12.34
CA SER A 183 7.62 3.29 12.24
C SER A 183 6.37 2.52 12.66
N PRO A 184 5.63 1.93 11.71
CA PRO A 184 4.40 1.16 12.00
C PRO A 184 4.58 0.09 13.07
N LEU A 185 5.76 -0.52 13.15
CA LEU A 185 6.08 -1.61 14.07
C LEU A 185 5.65 -1.32 15.52
N PHE A 186 5.84 -0.10 15.99
CA PHE A 186 5.53 0.28 17.38
C PHE A 186 4.02 0.46 17.64
N PHE A 187 3.18 0.42 16.60
CA PHE A 187 1.74 0.66 16.68
C PHE A 187 0.91 -0.54 16.21
N LEU A 188 1.52 -1.67 15.91
CA LEU A 188 0.85 -2.87 15.41
C LEU A 188 -0.23 -3.46 16.34
N PRO A 189 -0.22 -3.27 17.68
CA PRO A 189 -1.34 -3.68 18.51
C PRO A 189 -2.70 -3.11 18.07
N GLN A 190 -2.70 -1.95 17.41
CA GLN A 190 -3.92 -1.28 16.92
C GLN A 190 -4.48 -1.88 15.62
N VAL A 191 -3.70 -2.69 14.90
CA VAL A 191 -4.12 -3.29 13.63
C VAL A 191 -5.28 -4.26 13.83
N GLN A 192 -6.34 -4.09 13.03
CA GLN A 192 -7.47 -5.03 12.92
C GLN A 192 -7.65 -5.54 11.49
N THR A 193 -7.21 -4.76 10.51
CA THR A 193 -7.27 -5.12 9.10
C THR A 193 -6.39 -6.35 8.81
N PRO A 194 -6.91 -7.40 8.15
CA PRO A 194 -6.11 -8.51 7.66
C PRO A 194 -5.05 -8.04 6.67
N VAL A 195 -3.81 -8.50 6.83
CA VAL A 195 -2.66 -8.06 6.02
C VAL A 195 -2.03 -9.24 5.30
N LEU A 196 -1.92 -9.13 3.97
CA LEU A 196 -1.09 -10.00 3.15
C LEU A 196 0.22 -9.28 2.82
N ILE A 197 1.33 -9.87 3.23
CA ILE A 197 2.67 -9.34 2.99
C ILE A 197 3.32 -10.15 1.86
N MET A 198 3.96 -9.49 0.90
CA MET A 198 4.90 -10.13 -0.02
C MET A 198 6.27 -9.51 0.19
N HIS A 199 7.26 -10.29 0.59
CA HIS A 199 8.62 -9.82 0.75
C HIS A 199 9.59 -10.95 0.45
N ASN A 200 10.55 -10.73 -0.45
CA ASN A 200 11.42 -11.77 -0.96
C ASN A 200 12.81 -11.73 -0.31
N ASP A 201 13.41 -12.90 -0.18
CA ASP A 201 14.68 -13.09 0.53
C ASP A 201 15.91 -12.50 -0.19
N LYS A 202 15.77 -12.13 -1.48
CA LYS A 202 16.82 -11.46 -2.26
C LYS A 202 16.50 -10.01 -2.57
N ASP A 203 15.64 -9.40 -1.76
CA ASP A 203 15.32 -7.98 -1.91
C ASP A 203 16.56 -7.11 -1.64
N GLY A 204 17.11 -6.51 -2.68
CA GLY A 204 18.27 -5.63 -2.60
C GLY A 204 17.92 -4.15 -2.38
N SER A 205 16.63 -3.81 -2.32
CA SER A 205 16.13 -2.45 -2.15
C SER A 205 15.61 -2.19 -0.75
N VAL A 206 14.74 -3.07 -0.23
CA VAL A 206 14.24 -3.05 1.15
C VAL A 206 14.68 -4.34 1.82
N MET A 207 15.36 -4.22 2.94
CA MET A 207 15.86 -5.39 3.66
C MET A 207 14.71 -6.35 3.99
N TRP A 208 14.88 -7.60 3.67
CA TRP A 208 13.94 -8.69 3.89
C TRP A 208 13.47 -8.79 5.36
N GLU A 209 14.33 -8.44 6.31
CA GLU A 209 14.04 -8.40 7.74
C GLU A 209 12.85 -7.50 8.07
N GLN A 210 12.59 -6.45 7.30
CA GLN A 210 11.44 -5.58 7.50
C GLN A 210 10.12 -6.33 7.32
N GLY A 211 10.05 -7.23 6.35
CA GLY A 211 8.88 -8.11 6.17
C GLY A 211 8.74 -9.14 7.29
N ILE A 212 9.87 -9.67 7.78
CA ILE A 212 9.91 -10.61 8.92
C ILE A 212 9.43 -9.88 10.19
N GLU A 213 9.97 -8.70 10.50
CA GLU A 213 9.55 -7.92 11.67
C GLU A 213 8.03 -7.68 11.64
N PHE A 214 7.48 -7.30 10.48
CA PHE A 214 6.04 -7.06 10.33
C PHE A 214 5.20 -8.32 10.57
N PHE A 215 5.57 -9.41 9.90
CA PHE A 215 4.86 -10.68 10.00
C PHE A 215 4.90 -11.26 11.41
N MET A 216 6.10 -11.34 11.99
CA MET A 216 6.30 -11.93 13.31
C MET A 216 5.60 -11.13 14.42
N ALA A 217 5.62 -9.79 14.33
CA ALA A 217 4.93 -8.95 15.28
C ALA A 217 3.40 -9.12 15.19
N LEU A 218 2.82 -9.11 13.98
CA LEU A 218 1.38 -9.34 13.80
C LEU A 218 0.98 -10.75 14.25
N ARG A 219 1.78 -11.78 13.96
CA ARG A 219 1.56 -13.14 14.46
C ARG A 219 1.60 -13.19 15.99
N ARG A 220 2.57 -12.54 16.62
CA ARG A 220 2.69 -12.47 18.09
C ARG A 220 1.49 -11.79 18.75
N LEU A 221 0.89 -10.83 18.05
CA LEU A 221 -0.28 -10.07 18.47
C LEU A 221 -1.61 -10.73 18.09
N ASP A 222 -1.58 -11.97 17.56
CA ASP A 222 -2.74 -12.72 17.08
C ASP A 222 -3.60 -11.97 16.04
N LYS A 223 -2.92 -11.25 15.13
CA LYS A 223 -3.55 -10.53 14.03
C LYS A 223 -3.57 -11.37 12.75
N PRO A 224 -4.64 -11.31 11.93
CA PRO A 224 -4.69 -12.02 10.66
C PRO A 224 -3.60 -11.52 9.70
N VAL A 225 -2.62 -12.37 9.42
CA VAL A 225 -1.48 -12.01 8.56
C VAL A 225 -0.96 -13.21 7.78
N TRP A 226 -0.56 -12.98 6.54
CA TRP A 226 0.12 -13.93 5.65
C TRP A 226 1.40 -13.31 5.13
N LEU A 227 2.44 -14.12 4.96
CA LEU A 227 3.71 -13.70 4.35
C LEU A 227 4.04 -14.63 3.18
N PHE A 228 4.14 -14.07 1.98
CA PHE A 228 4.64 -14.76 0.81
C PHE A 228 6.09 -14.36 0.53
N ASN A 229 6.95 -15.37 0.49
CA ASN A 229 8.32 -15.26 0.05
C ASN A 229 8.51 -16.12 -1.20
N TYR A 230 8.79 -15.48 -2.31
CA TYR A 230 9.21 -16.18 -3.53
C TYR A 230 10.73 -16.30 -3.53
N LYS A 231 11.20 -17.44 -3.08
CA LYS A 231 12.63 -17.72 -2.85
C LYS A 231 13.49 -17.38 -4.06
N GLY A 232 14.50 -16.55 -3.84
CA GLY A 232 15.45 -16.10 -4.86
C GLY A 232 14.96 -14.95 -5.72
N GLU A 233 13.73 -14.45 -5.50
CA GLU A 233 13.26 -13.20 -6.12
C GLU A 233 13.78 -11.98 -5.36
N GLY A 234 13.94 -10.87 -6.07
CA GLY A 234 14.35 -9.57 -5.53
C GLY A 234 13.19 -8.70 -5.10
N HIS A 235 13.39 -7.38 -5.19
CA HIS A 235 12.38 -6.38 -4.84
C HIS A 235 11.10 -6.49 -5.68
N HIS A 236 11.22 -6.94 -6.91
CA HIS A 236 10.13 -7.19 -7.84
C HIS A 236 10.17 -8.64 -8.30
N LEU A 237 8.99 -9.26 -8.44
CA LEU A 237 8.88 -10.59 -9.03
C LEU A 237 9.27 -10.53 -10.51
N LYS A 238 10.23 -11.35 -10.92
CA LYS A 238 10.75 -11.42 -12.29
C LYS A 238 10.27 -12.69 -13.00
N LYS A 239 10.24 -13.83 -12.30
CA LYS A 239 9.83 -15.11 -12.86
C LYS A 239 8.34 -15.11 -13.13
N TRP A 240 7.97 -15.53 -14.34
CA TRP A 240 6.59 -15.54 -14.82
C TRP A 240 5.66 -16.36 -13.94
N GLU A 241 6.09 -17.56 -13.56
CA GLU A 241 5.34 -18.47 -12.69
C GLU A 241 5.05 -17.85 -11.32
N ASN A 242 6.02 -17.14 -10.73
CA ASN A 242 5.85 -16.45 -9.45
C ASN A 242 4.87 -15.28 -9.56
N ARG A 243 4.94 -14.55 -10.68
CA ARG A 243 4.00 -13.45 -10.96
C ARG A 243 2.58 -13.95 -11.14
N LEU A 244 2.38 -15.07 -11.82
CA LEU A 244 1.05 -15.71 -11.98
C LEU A 244 0.51 -16.19 -10.64
N ASP A 245 1.32 -16.91 -9.86
CA ASP A 245 0.91 -17.41 -8.55
C ASP A 245 0.55 -16.25 -7.60
N TYR A 246 1.39 -15.23 -7.53
CA TYR A 246 1.13 -14.06 -6.69
C TYR A 246 -0.14 -13.32 -7.13
N SER A 247 -0.34 -13.14 -8.44
CA SER A 247 -1.57 -12.51 -8.97
C SER A 247 -2.81 -13.25 -8.53
N ARG A 248 -2.82 -14.58 -8.66
CA ARG A 248 -3.94 -15.42 -8.24
C ARG A 248 -4.20 -15.26 -6.73
N ARG A 249 -3.17 -15.40 -5.90
CA ARG A 249 -3.31 -15.30 -4.44
C ARG A 249 -3.78 -13.92 -3.96
N VAL A 250 -3.30 -12.85 -4.59
CA VAL A 250 -3.75 -11.49 -4.27
C VAL A 250 -5.23 -11.32 -4.61
N MET A 251 -5.67 -11.81 -5.77
CA MET A 251 -7.07 -11.71 -6.15
C MET A 251 -7.97 -12.61 -5.30
N GLU A 252 -7.55 -13.85 -4.98
CA GLU A 252 -8.25 -14.73 -4.03
C GLU A 252 -8.39 -14.07 -2.65
N PHE A 253 -7.34 -13.39 -2.18
CA PHE A 253 -7.37 -12.65 -0.92
C PHE A 253 -8.39 -11.49 -0.96
N TYR A 254 -8.41 -10.70 -2.03
CA TYR A 254 -9.40 -9.63 -2.17
C TYR A 254 -10.81 -10.17 -2.35
N ASP A 255 -11.01 -11.19 -3.19
CA ASP A 255 -12.33 -11.79 -3.41
C ASP A 255 -12.91 -12.36 -2.09
N TYR A 256 -12.07 -12.92 -1.24
CA TYR A 256 -12.51 -13.42 0.07
C TYR A 256 -13.00 -12.30 0.99
N TYR A 257 -12.28 -11.17 1.07
CA TYR A 257 -12.63 -10.10 1.99
C TYR A 257 -13.64 -9.08 1.43
N LEU A 258 -13.69 -8.93 0.10
CA LEU A 258 -14.48 -7.88 -0.55
C LEU A 258 -15.65 -8.42 -1.38
N LYS A 259 -15.66 -9.72 -1.64
CA LYS A 259 -16.72 -10.46 -2.31
C LYS A 259 -16.93 -11.76 -1.53
N ASP A 260 -17.93 -12.54 -1.88
CA ASP A 260 -18.21 -13.82 -1.22
C ASP A 260 -17.26 -14.95 -1.71
N GLY A 261 -15.97 -14.66 -1.74
CA GLY A 261 -14.93 -15.59 -2.14
C GLY A 261 -14.63 -16.67 -1.09
N LYS A 262 -13.95 -17.74 -1.51
CA LYS A 262 -13.49 -18.78 -0.60
C LYS A 262 -12.31 -18.27 0.23
N LYS A 263 -12.23 -18.74 1.48
CA LYS A 263 -11.11 -18.42 2.36
C LYS A 263 -9.78 -18.80 1.70
N PRO A 264 -8.79 -17.87 1.60
CA PRO A 264 -7.49 -18.11 0.97
C PRO A 264 -6.62 -19.10 1.74
#